data_71b4e128f433f3398ddaaf1d124dcc9c
#
_entry.id   71b4e128f433f3398ddaaf1d124dcc9c
#
_cell.length_a   1.000
_cell.length_b   1.000
_cell.length_c   1.000
_cell.angle_alpha   90.00
_cell.angle_beta   90.00
_cell.angle_gamma   90.00
#
_symmetry.space_group_name_H-M   'P 1'
#
loop_
_entity.id
_entity.type
_entity.pdbx_description
1 polymer ?
#
loop_
_entity_poly.entity_id
_entity_poly.type
_entity_poly.pdbx_seq_one_letter_code
_entity_poly.pdbx_strand_id
1 'polypeptide(L)'
;GKDQLKVQVENFPIEIYFLRNSDIPQYVEDGVVDVAIVGENLLIEKQKDIEIVQKLGFSKCRVSLAVPKDIETNDLQYFQGKKIATSYPNTVKTFLTENNIQAEIHVISGSVEIAPNIGLADGICDIVSSGSTLFKNGLRETVTILKSEAVLAKNKKLTPEKLEILDQLIFRIQAVIRSKNTKYILMNVPNDKIQEVSDILPVLKSPTIVPLVEEGWSSLHSVIEEKRFWEVIDQLKKAGAEGILII
;
A
#
# COMPACT_ATOMS: atom_id res chain seq x y z
N GLY A 1 20.36 -13.83 -8.78
CA GLY A 1 20.38 -14.91 -7.80
C GLY A 1 19.80 -14.45 -6.47
N LYS A 2 19.19 -15.36 -5.72
CA LYS A 2 18.51 -15.06 -4.43
C LYS A 2 19.45 -14.66 -3.26
N ASP A 3 20.77 -14.66 -3.48
CA ASP A 3 21.78 -14.40 -2.44
C ASP A 3 22.59 -13.12 -2.65
N GLN A 4 22.16 -12.26 -3.56
CA GLN A 4 22.84 -11.00 -3.81
C GLN A 4 22.29 -9.92 -2.88
N LEU A 5 23.10 -9.50 -1.89
CA LEU A 5 22.73 -8.45 -0.94
C LEU A 5 22.85 -7.03 -1.54
N LYS A 6 23.53 -6.89 -2.68
CA LYS A 6 23.78 -5.62 -3.39
C LYS A 6 23.58 -5.79 -4.89
N VAL A 7 22.89 -4.84 -5.52
CA VAL A 7 22.71 -4.75 -6.97
C VAL A 7 23.01 -3.33 -7.44
N GLN A 8 23.86 -3.20 -8.44
CA GLN A 8 24.09 -1.94 -9.14
C GLN A 8 23.13 -1.82 -10.32
N VAL A 9 22.54 -0.65 -10.51
CA VAL A 9 21.63 -0.38 -11.63
C VAL A 9 22.42 0.22 -12.79
N GLU A 10 22.39 -0.43 -13.96
CA GLU A 10 23.24 -0.04 -15.11
C GLU A 10 22.89 1.34 -15.68
N ASN A 11 21.62 1.72 -15.75
CA ASN A 11 21.12 2.92 -16.44
C ASN A 11 20.58 3.98 -15.50
N PHE A 12 20.90 3.90 -14.20
CA PHE A 12 20.50 4.88 -13.23
C PHE A 12 21.49 4.92 -12.05
N PRO A 13 21.88 6.09 -11.55
CA PRO A 13 22.99 6.23 -10.59
C PRO A 13 22.57 5.85 -9.16
N ILE A 14 22.08 4.63 -8.96
CA ILE A 14 21.73 4.07 -7.65
C ILE A 14 22.30 2.67 -7.46
N GLU A 15 22.54 2.33 -6.22
CA GLU A 15 22.84 0.99 -5.75
C GLU A 15 21.69 0.51 -4.86
N ILE A 16 21.27 -0.74 -5.02
CA ILE A 16 20.18 -1.33 -4.24
C ILE A 16 20.77 -2.36 -3.27
N TYR A 17 20.40 -2.23 -2.00
CA TYR A 17 20.75 -3.16 -0.94
C TYR A 17 19.51 -3.90 -0.43
N PHE A 18 19.61 -5.22 -0.30
CA PHE A 18 18.57 -6.05 0.30
C PHE A 18 18.91 -6.31 1.76
N LEU A 19 18.22 -5.62 2.64
CA LEU A 19 18.47 -5.63 4.08
C LEU A 19 17.27 -6.23 4.83
N ARG A 20 17.49 -6.62 6.08
CA ARG A 20 16.39 -7.01 6.96
C ARG A 20 15.48 -5.82 7.20
N ASN A 21 14.18 -6.04 7.05
CA ASN A 21 13.18 -4.98 7.18
C ASN A 21 13.26 -4.24 8.52
N SER A 22 13.55 -4.96 9.62
CA SER A 22 13.72 -4.39 10.97
C SER A 22 14.87 -3.39 11.09
N ASP A 23 15.89 -3.50 10.24
CA ASP A 23 17.14 -2.75 10.36
C ASP A 23 17.16 -1.52 9.43
N ILE A 24 16.36 -1.56 8.36
CA ILE A 24 16.29 -0.49 7.34
C ILE A 24 16.10 0.91 7.94
N PRO A 25 15.19 1.14 8.90
CA PRO A 25 15.01 2.48 9.46
C PRO A 25 16.28 3.06 10.09
N GLN A 26 17.07 2.21 10.74
CA GLN A 26 18.34 2.64 11.36
C GLN A 26 19.34 3.06 10.28
N TYR A 27 19.51 2.27 9.22
CA TYR A 27 20.44 2.61 8.13
C TYR A 27 20.09 3.93 7.43
N VAL A 28 18.79 4.22 7.28
CA VAL A 28 18.35 5.49 6.70
C VAL A 28 18.60 6.65 7.65
N GLU A 29 18.28 6.51 8.95
CA GLU A 29 18.52 7.55 9.96
C GLU A 29 20.01 7.90 10.07
N ASP A 30 20.87 6.89 10.09
CA ASP A 30 22.34 7.08 10.19
C ASP A 30 22.96 7.63 8.89
N GLY A 31 22.20 7.71 7.80
CA GLY A 31 22.67 8.20 6.50
C GLY A 31 23.58 7.22 5.76
N VAL A 32 23.64 5.96 6.19
CA VAL A 32 24.35 4.88 5.49
C VAL A 32 23.61 4.50 4.21
N VAL A 33 22.28 4.59 4.25
CA VAL A 33 21.38 4.45 3.11
C VAL A 33 20.63 5.76 2.93
N ASP A 34 20.61 6.28 1.72
CA ASP A 34 19.98 7.55 1.39
C ASP A 34 18.45 7.49 1.40
N VAL A 35 17.91 6.43 0.81
CA VAL A 35 16.47 6.18 0.66
C VAL A 35 16.16 4.70 0.87
N ALA A 36 14.94 4.38 1.31
CA ALA A 36 14.52 3.00 1.47
C ALA A 36 13.05 2.80 1.12
N ILE A 37 12.72 1.58 0.70
CA ILE A 37 11.35 1.08 0.63
C ILE A 37 11.13 0.22 1.87
N VAL A 38 10.15 0.62 2.70
CA VAL A 38 9.88 -0.01 4.00
C VAL A 38 8.40 0.12 4.35
N GLY A 39 7.88 -0.71 5.25
CA GLY A 39 6.52 -0.56 5.77
C GLY A 39 6.38 0.69 6.66
N GLU A 40 5.36 1.50 6.43
CA GLU A 40 5.05 2.69 7.24
C GLU A 40 4.89 2.34 8.73
N ASN A 41 4.27 1.18 9.04
CA ASN A 41 4.13 0.67 10.40
C ASN A 41 5.47 0.50 11.12
N LEU A 42 6.52 0.14 10.39
CA LEU A 42 7.84 -0.07 10.97
C LEU A 42 8.53 1.27 11.30
N LEU A 43 8.34 2.30 10.47
CA LEU A 43 8.83 3.64 10.74
C LEU A 43 8.17 4.22 12.00
N ILE A 44 6.86 4.02 12.13
CA ILE A 44 6.09 4.44 13.31
C ILE A 44 6.59 3.70 14.55
N GLU A 45 6.75 2.38 14.47
CA GLU A 45 7.24 1.58 15.60
C GLU A 45 8.64 1.96 16.04
N LYS A 46 9.54 2.18 15.09
CA LYS A 46 10.95 2.50 15.38
C LYS A 46 11.17 3.96 15.78
N GLN A 47 10.19 4.84 15.55
CA GLN A 47 10.24 6.28 15.91
C GLN A 47 11.52 6.98 15.41
N LYS A 48 11.94 6.66 14.18
CA LYS A 48 13.16 7.20 13.59
C LYS A 48 12.94 8.54 12.91
N ASP A 49 13.96 9.40 12.93
CA ASP A 49 13.93 10.73 12.30
C ASP A 49 14.18 10.67 10.80
N ILE A 50 13.27 10.04 10.07
CA ILE A 50 13.28 9.88 8.61
C ILE A 50 12.01 10.43 8.00
N GLU A 51 12.07 10.81 6.72
CA GLU A 51 10.97 11.45 6.02
C GLU A 51 10.34 10.50 5.00
N ILE A 52 9.03 10.31 5.08
CA ILE A 52 8.25 9.60 4.06
C ILE A 52 8.02 10.55 2.89
N VAL A 53 8.46 10.18 1.69
CA VAL A 53 8.33 11.00 0.49
C VAL A 53 7.26 10.50 -0.47
N GLN A 54 6.93 9.18 -0.43
CA GLN A 54 5.96 8.59 -1.34
C GLN A 54 5.32 7.34 -0.74
N LYS A 55 3.98 7.27 -0.77
CA LYS A 55 3.23 6.02 -0.57
C LYS A 55 3.22 5.22 -1.86
N LEU A 56 3.43 3.90 -1.76
CA LEU A 56 3.67 3.04 -2.93
C LEU A 56 2.46 2.20 -3.34
N GLY A 57 1.41 2.15 -2.51
CA GLY A 57 0.14 1.50 -2.83
C GLY A 57 0.14 -0.03 -2.77
N PHE A 58 1.23 -0.67 -2.33
CA PHE A 58 1.33 -2.12 -2.18
C PHE A 58 1.73 -2.52 -0.75
N SER A 59 1.75 -3.84 -0.46
CA SER A 59 1.97 -4.40 0.88
C SER A 59 1.06 -3.78 1.94
N LYS A 60 -0.19 -3.50 1.56
CA LYS A 60 -1.18 -2.93 2.47
C LYS A 60 -1.47 -3.90 3.60
N CYS A 61 -1.41 -3.39 4.81
CA CYS A 61 -1.69 -4.13 6.03
C CYS A 61 -2.26 -3.18 7.09
N ARG A 62 -2.56 -3.73 8.25
CA ARG A 62 -2.94 -2.95 9.43
C ARG A 62 -2.30 -3.55 10.66
N VAL A 63 -2.03 -2.74 11.66
CA VAL A 63 -1.65 -3.16 12.99
C VAL A 63 -2.91 -3.15 13.82
N SER A 64 -3.26 -4.30 14.41
CA SER A 64 -4.55 -4.47 15.07
C SER A 64 -4.43 -5.24 16.37
N LEU A 65 -5.31 -4.92 17.31
CA LEU A 65 -5.56 -5.74 18.49
C LEU A 65 -6.41 -6.94 18.11
N ALA A 66 -6.09 -8.10 18.70
CA ALA A 66 -6.85 -9.32 18.54
C ALA A 66 -6.96 -10.09 19.86
N VAL A 67 -8.05 -10.82 20.03
CA VAL A 67 -8.35 -11.62 21.21
C VAL A 67 -8.69 -13.06 20.82
N PRO A 68 -8.70 -14.03 21.74
CA PRO A 68 -9.27 -15.35 21.52
C PRO A 68 -10.69 -15.25 20.94
N LYS A 69 -11.02 -16.11 20.00
CA LYS A 69 -12.30 -16.06 19.25
C LYS A 69 -13.55 -16.22 20.11
N ASP A 70 -13.43 -16.86 21.28
CA ASP A 70 -14.48 -17.05 22.27
C ASP A 70 -14.78 -15.79 23.10
N ILE A 71 -13.92 -14.78 23.02
CA ILE A 71 -14.12 -13.49 23.65
C ILE A 71 -14.91 -12.58 22.70
N GLU A 72 -16.21 -12.41 22.96
CA GLU A 72 -17.10 -11.57 22.15
C GLU A 72 -17.03 -10.10 22.58
N THR A 73 -15.95 -9.41 22.22
CA THR A 73 -15.82 -7.96 22.44
C THR A 73 -15.16 -7.27 21.25
N ASN A 74 -15.61 -6.06 20.94
CA ASN A 74 -14.92 -5.08 20.09
C ASN A 74 -14.60 -3.81 20.88
N ASP A 75 -14.84 -3.83 22.20
CA ASP A 75 -14.60 -2.71 23.07
C ASP A 75 -13.13 -2.67 23.49
N LEU A 76 -12.51 -1.52 23.29
CA LEU A 76 -11.12 -1.28 23.70
C LEU A 76 -10.96 -1.40 25.23
N GLN A 77 -12.03 -1.13 26.01
CA GLN A 77 -12.04 -1.27 27.47
C GLN A 77 -11.75 -2.71 27.95
N TYR A 78 -11.97 -3.71 27.12
CA TYR A 78 -11.55 -5.09 27.42
C TYR A 78 -10.09 -5.19 27.82
N PHE A 79 -9.24 -4.37 27.25
CA PHE A 79 -7.79 -4.40 27.48
C PHE A 79 -7.35 -3.69 28.76
N GLN A 80 -8.26 -3.02 29.47
CA GLN A 80 -7.93 -2.37 30.75
C GLN A 80 -7.45 -3.40 31.77
N GLY A 81 -6.21 -3.24 32.25
CA GLY A 81 -5.55 -4.15 33.19
C GLY A 81 -5.16 -5.52 32.62
N LYS A 82 -5.25 -5.71 31.30
CA LYS A 82 -4.92 -6.95 30.57
C LYS A 82 -3.50 -6.98 30.08
N LYS A 83 -3.03 -8.18 29.68
CA LYS A 83 -1.72 -8.41 29.07
C LYS A 83 -1.85 -8.50 27.56
N ILE A 84 -1.05 -7.71 26.84
CA ILE A 84 -1.01 -7.67 25.39
C ILE A 84 0.38 -8.09 24.90
N ALA A 85 0.47 -9.19 24.16
CA ALA A 85 1.71 -9.60 23.51
C ALA A 85 1.84 -8.91 22.14
N THR A 86 3.05 -8.40 21.82
CA THR A 86 3.25 -7.66 20.57
C THR A 86 4.72 -7.57 20.16
N SER A 87 4.95 -7.46 18.84
CA SER A 87 6.21 -7.00 18.25
C SER A 87 6.24 -5.49 17.98
N TYR A 88 5.15 -4.77 18.33
CA TYR A 88 4.95 -3.33 18.09
C TYR A 88 4.69 -2.58 19.40
N PRO A 89 5.61 -2.64 20.39
CA PRO A 89 5.37 -2.08 21.73
C PRO A 89 5.17 -0.57 21.73
N ASN A 90 5.90 0.20 20.91
CA ASN A 90 5.78 1.64 20.86
C ASN A 90 4.43 2.08 20.26
N THR A 91 4.02 1.43 19.15
CA THR A 91 2.74 1.66 18.50
C THR A 91 1.57 1.38 19.45
N VAL A 92 1.61 0.23 20.14
CA VAL A 92 0.57 -0.15 21.11
C VAL A 92 0.54 0.81 22.27
N LYS A 93 1.70 1.14 22.86
CA LYS A 93 1.79 2.05 24.01
C LYS A 93 1.21 3.43 23.68
N THR A 94 1.57 3.99 22.55
CA THR A 94 1.04 5.29 22.11
C THR A 94 -0.49 5.22 21.98
N PHE A 95 -1.01 4.23 21.27
CA PHE A 95 -2.44 4.05 21.07
C PHE A 95 -3.22 3.88 22.38
N LEU A 96 -2.74 3.04 23.29
CA LEU A 96 -3.37 2.82 24.59
C LEU A 96 -3.38 4.10 25.44
N THR A 97 -2.27 4.84 25.42
CA THR A 97 -2.16 6.12 26.17
C THR A 97 -3.16 7.16 25.65
N GLU A 98 -3.27 7.31 24.32
CA GLU A 98 -4.22 8.23 23.67
C GLU A 98 -5.69 7.88 23.98
N ASN A 99 -5.98 6.61 24.26
CA ASN A 99 -7.32 6.12 24.60
C ASN A 99 -7.55 5.93 26.11
N ASN A 100 -6.61 6.33 26.97
CA ASN A 100 -6.67 6.20 28.42
C ASN A 100 -6.84 4.74 28.90
N ILE A 101 -6.23 3.78 28.21
CA ILE A 101 -6.21 2.36 28.58
C ILE A 101 -4.86 2.02 29.20
N GLN A 102 -4.89 1.35 30.35
CA GLN A 102 -3.70 0.81 31.00
C GLN A 102 -3.66 -0.71 30.78
N ALA A 103 -2.66 -1.19 30.09
CA ALA A 103 -2.41 -2.60 29.85
C ALA A 103 -0.93 -2.94 30.03
N GLU A 104 -0.63 -4.18 30.38
CA GLU A 104 0.73 -4.72 30.46
C GLU A 104 1.17 -5.16 29.07
N ILE A 105 2.29 -4.64 28.57
CA ILE A 105 2.80 -4.96 27.23
C ILE A 105 3.92 -6.00 27.35
N HIS A 106 3.70 -7.19 26.77
CA HIS A 106 4.69 -8.23 26.63
C HIS A 106 5.33 -8.17 25.24
N VAL A 107 6.61 -7.77 25.18
CA VAL A 107 7.35 -7.67 23.91
C VAL A 107 7.83 -9.05 23.47
N ILE A 108 7.40 -9.47 22.28
CA ILE A 108 7.80 -10.75 21.65
C ILE A 108 8.27 -10.47 20.23
N SER A 109 9.37 -11.10 19.81
CA SER A 109 9.91 -10.96 18.45
C SER A 109 9.50 -12.13 17.55
N GLY A 110 8.23 -12.24 17.20
CA GLY A 110 7.67 -13.28 16.32
C GLY A 110 6.76 -14.26 17.04
N SER A 111 5.94 -14.98 16.28
CA SER A 111 4.93 -15.94 16.77
C SER A 111 4.02 -15.36 17.87
N VAL A 112 3.69 -14.10 17.73
CA VAL A 112 2.86 -13.35 18.70
C VAL A 112 1.48 -13.98 18.87
N GLU A 113 0.94 -14.55 17.78
CA GLU A 113 -0.37 -15.20 17.70
C GLU A 113 -0.53 -16.43 18.61
N ILE A 114 0.57 -16.99 19.12
CA ILE A 114 0.53 -18.14 20.03
C ILE A 114 0.33 -17.71 21.48
N ALA A 115 0.68 -16.47 21.81
CA ALA A 115 0.76 -16.00 23.20
C ALA A 115 -0.52 -16.21 24.03
N PRO A 116 -1.74 -15.96 23.54
CA PRO A 116 -2.97 -16.23 24.29
C PRO A 116 -3.20 -17.74 24.53
N ASN A 117 -2.87 -18.57 23.55
CA ASN A 117 -3.11 -20.02 23.64
C ASN A 117 -2.25 -20.71 24.71
N ILE A 118 -1.10 -20.12 25.03
CA ILE A 118 -0.19 -20.63 26.08
C ILE A 118 -0.33 -19.88 27.41
N GLY A 119 -1.32 -18.98 27.53
CA GLY A 119 -1.58 -18.21 28.74
C GLY A 119 -0.58 -17.08 29.04
N LEU A 120 0.20 -16.64 28.05
CA LEU A 120 1.18 -15.57 28.20
C LEU A 120 0.54 -14.19 28.16
N ALA A 121 -0.56 -14.03 27.42
CA ALA A 121 -1.27 -12.78 27.27
C ALA A 121 -2.79 -12.99 27.11
N ASP A 122 -3.59 -11.98 27.43
CA ASP A 122 -5.05 -11.98 27.24
C ASP A 122 -5.44 -11.64 25.79
N GLY A 123 -4.56 -10.95 25.08
CA GLY A 123 -4.72 -10.57 23.69
C GLY A 123 -3.38 -10.23 23.06
N ILE A 124 -3.41 -9.91 21.79
CA ILE A 124 -2.21 -9.54 21.03
C ILE A 124 -2.42 -8.24 20.26
N CYS A 125 -1.30 -7.63 19.89
CA CYS A 125 -1.26 -6.65 18.81
C CYS A 125 -0.24 -7.08 17.77
N ASP A 126 -0.68 -7.24 16.53
CA ASP A 126 0.20 -7.68 15.47
C ASP A 126 -0.23 -7.11 14.11
N ILE A 127 0.63 -7.32 13.11
CA ILE A 127 0.36 -6.95 11.72
C ILE A 127 -0.62 -7.93 11.09
N VAL A 128 -1.65 -7.39 10.46
CA VAL A 128 -2.72 -8.15 9.81
C VAL A 128 -2.82 -7.72 8.35
N SER A 129 -2.70 -8.65 7.42
CA SER A 129 -3.02 -8.42 6.01
C SER A 129 -4.39 -9.00 5.65
N SER A 130 -4.53 -10.31 5.58
CA SER A 130 -5.81 -11.00 5.30
C SER A 130 -6.56 -11.47 6.55
N GLY A 131 -5.90 -11.54 7.70
CA GLY A 131 -6.45 -12.10 8.93
C GLY A 131 -6.41 -13.63 9.02
N SER A 132 -5.92 -14.33 8.00
CA SER A 132 -5.89 -15.80 7.96
C SER A 132 -5.02 -16.40 9.06
N THR A 133 -3.91 -15.75 9.42
CA THR A 133 -3.02 -16.21 10.51
C THR A 133 -3.72 -16.13 11.86
N LEU A 134 -4.41 -15.02 12.15
CA LEU A 134 -5.20 -14.88 13.38
C LEU A 134 -6.27 -15.98 13.48
N PHE A 135 -7.05 -16.16 12.40
CA PHE A 135 -8.11 -17.15 12.36
C PHE A 135 -7.59 -18.59 12.61
N LYS A 136 -6.47 -18.97 11.97
CA LYS A 136 -5.84 -20.29 12.16
C LYS A 136 -5.38 -20.52 13.59
N ASN A 137 -5.01 -19.47 14.32
CA ASN A 137 -4.58 -19.54 15.72
C ASN A 137 -5.75 -19.32 16.71
N GLY A 138 -6.99 -19.36 16.25
CA GLY A 138 -8.15 -19.20 17.11
C GLY A 138 -8.35 -17.78 17.66
N LEU A 139 -7.80 -16.79 16.96
CA LEU A 139 -7.93 -15.38 17.32
C LEU A 139 -8.90 -14.65 16.38
N ARG A 140 -9.46 -13.57 16.84
CA ARG A 140 -10.21 -12.61 16.05
C ARG A 140 -9.71 -11.19 16.27
N GLU A 141 -9.67 -10.46 15.20
CA GLU A 141 -9.34 -9.04 15.21
C GLU A 141 -10.47 -8.24 15.88
N THR A 142 -10.10 -7.25 16.67
CA THR A 142 -11.06 -6.36 17.37
C THR A 142 -10.90 -4.91 16.93
N VAL A 143 -9.77 -4.28 17.23
CA VAL A 143 -9.53 -2.86 16.97
C VAL A 143 -8.32 -2.69 16.07
N THR A 144 -8.52 -1.98 14.95
CA THR A 144 -7.40 -1.54 14.11
C THR A 144 -6.75 -0.29 14.70
N ILE A 145 -5.46 -0.39 15.02
CA ILE A 145 -4.67 0.73 15.57
C ILE A 145 -4.22 1.66 14.45
N LEU A 146 -3.62 1.09 13.39
CA LEU A 146 -3.19 1.86 12.22
C LEU A 146 -3.26 1.04 10.94
N LYS A 147 -3.47 1.71 9.82
CA LYS A 147 -3.33 1.15 8.47
C LYS A 147 -1.97 1.54 7.93
N SER A 148 -1.31 0.61 7.23
CA SER A 148 0.03 0.76 6.71
C SER A 148 0.16 0.21 5.31
N GLU A 149 1.12 0.75 4.58
CA GLU A 149 1.54 0.26 3.28
C GLU A 149 3.05 0.47 3.11
N ALA A 150 3.62 -0.07 2.03
CA ALA A 150 5.00 0.23 1.67
C ALA A 150 5.15 1.71 1.31
N VAL A 151 6.20 2.33 1.82
CA VAL A 151 6.54 3.74 1.57
C VAL A 151 7.98 3.86 1.09
N LEU A 152 8.24 4.88 0.29
CA LEU A 152 9.60 5.37 0.02
C LEU A 152 9.90 6.42 1.09
N ALA A 153 10.96 6.18 1.85
CA ALA A 153 11.44 7.06 2.91
C ALA A 153 12.87 7.50 2.64
N LYS A 154 13.24 8.69 3.09
CA LYS A 154 14.59 9.25 2.88
C LYS A 154 15.23 9.74 4.16
N ASN A 155 16.56 9.78 4.19
CA ASN A 155 17.30 10.56 5.16
C ASN A 155 17.01 12.06 4.95
N LYS A 156 16.84 12.80 6.03
CA LYS A 156 16.58 14.26 5.98
C LYS A 156 17.77 15.10 5.50
N LYS A 157 18.98 14.55 5.52
CA LYS A 157 20.23 15.25 5.23
C LYS A 157 20.81 14.90 3.86
N LEU A 158 19.97 14.69 2.84
CA LEU A 158 20.46 14.45 1.49
C LEU A 158 21.03 15.71 0.87
N THR A 159 22.09 15.54 0.07
CA THR A 159 22.66 16.65 -0.71
C THR A 159 21.74 17.03 -1.87
N PRO A 160 21.86 18.26 -2.44
CA PRO A 160 21.06 18.67 -3.58
C PRO A 160 21.13 17.70 -4.77
N GLU A 161 22.32 17.16 -5.07
CA GLU A 161 22.52 16.21 -6.16
C GLU A 161 21.76 14.89 -5.91
N LYS A 162 21.76 14.41 -4.66
CA LYS A 162 20.99 13.20 -4.28
C LYS A 162 19.48 13.45 -4.31
N LEU A 163 19.04 14.65 -3.98
CA LEU A 163 17.63 15.02 -4.08
C LEU A 163 17.15 15.03 -5.54
N GLU A 164 17.97 15.53 -6.47
CA GLU A 164 17.64 15.48 -7.91
C GLU A 164 17.51 14.04 -8.43
N ILE A 165 18.41 13.15 -8.02
CA ILE A 165 18.32 11.72 -8.36
C ILE A 165 17.05 11.10 -7.74
N LEU A 166 16.72 11.46 -6.51
CA LEU A 166 15.51 11.00 -5.83
C LEU A 166 14.24 11.44 -6.55
N ASP A 167 14.17 12.69 -7.01
CA ASP A 167 13.03 13.21 -7.77
C ASP A 167 12.83 12.43 -9.08
N GLN A 168 13.92 12.13 -9.78
CA GLN A 168 13.87 11.27 -10.97
C GLN A 168 13.40 9.84 -10.63
N LEU A 169 13.83 9.29 -9.50
CA LEU A 169 13.39 7.97 -9.02
C LEU A 169 11.89 7.98 -8.71
N ILE A 170 11.42 9.00 -7.98
CA ILE A 170 10.00 9.16 -7.64
C ILE A 170 9.15 9.25 -8.90
N PHE A 171 9.57 10.04 -9.89
CA PHE A 171 8.88 10.12 -11.18
C PHE A 171 8.74 8.75 -11.85
N ARG A 172 9.82 7.96 -11.90
CA ARG A 172 9.81 6.60 -12.47
C ARG A 172 8.88 5.66 -11.69
N ILE A 173 8.94 5.69 -10.37
CA ILE A 173 8.06 4.89 -9.50
C ILE A 173 6.59 5.26 -9.75
N GLN A 174 6.26 6.55 -9.80
CA GLN A 174 4.90 7.02 -10.07
C GLN A 174 4.41 6.61 -11.47
N ALA A 175 5.28 6.65 -12.47
CA ALA A 175 4.96 6.18 -13.82
C ALA A 175 4.61 4.68 -13.83
N VAL A 176 5.41 3.86 -13.15
CA VAL A 176 5.14 2.41 -13.01
C VAL A 176 3.85 2.13 -12.23
N ILE A 177 3.61 2.85 -11.12
CA ILE A 177 2.39 2.69 -10.32
C ILE A 177 1.16 3.05 -11.17
N ARG A 178 1.22 4.16 -11.90
CA ARG A 178 0.13 4.57 -12.80
C ARG A 178 -0.12 3.54 -13.89
N SER A 179 0.92 3.06 -14.55
CA SER A 179 0.77 2.09 -15.64
C SER A 179 0.17 0.75 -15.18
N LYS A 180 0.42 0.33 -13.94
CA LYS A 180 -0.18 -0.90 -13.37
C LYS A 180 -1.68 -0.80 -13.14
N ASN A 181 -2.18 0.40 -12.87
CA ASN A 181 -3.57 0.64 -12.52
C ASN A 181 -4.38 1.19 -13.68
N THR A 182 -3.74 1.41 -14.83
CA THR A 182 -4.40 1.95 -16.03
C THR A 182 -4.37 0.94 -17.16
N LYS A 183 -5.37 1.03 -18.00
CA LYS A 183 -5.55 0.21 -19.20
C LYS A 183 -5.68 1.12 -20.41
N TYR A 184 -5.17 0.66 -21.53
CA TYR A 184 -5.42 1.27 -22.81
C TYR A 184 -6.69 0.66 -23.39
N ILE A 185 -7.67 1.49 -23.71
CA ILE A 185 -8.91 1.05 -24.32
C ILE A 185 -9.00 1.55 -25.76
N LEU A 186 -9.59 0.72 -26.58
CA LEU A 186 -9.94 1.01 -27.96
C LEU A 186 -11.38 0.57 -28.18
N MET A 187 -12.14 1.39 -28.89
CA MET A 187 -13.50 1.06 -29.29
C MET A 187 -13.87 1.76 -30.60
N ASN A 188 -14.77 1.18 -31.36
CA ASN A 188 -15.34 1.80 -32.54
C ASN A 188 -16.65 2.54 -32.16
N VAL A 189 -16.81 3.75 -32.67
CA VAL A 189 -17.92 4.62 -32.30
C VAL A 189 -18.49 5.30 -33.56
N PRO A 190 -19.82 5.37 -33.76
CA PRO A 190 -20.40 6.20 -34.80
C PRO A 190 -20.00 7.68 -34.60
N ASN A 191 -19.68 8.39 -35.68
CA ASN A 191 -19.16 9.75 -35.61
C ASN A 191 -20.12 10.72 -34.89
N ASP A 192 -21.41 10.54 -35.01
CA ASP A 192 -22.44 11.33 -34.33
C ASP A 192 -22.54 11.00 -32.81
N LYS A 193 -21.93 9.92 -32.34
CA LYS A 193 -21.89 9.49 -30.94
C LYS A 193 -20.57 9.76 -30.23
N ILE A 194 -19.56 10.25 -30.92
CA ILE A 194 -18.21 10.49 -30.36
C ILE A 194 -18.27 11.36 -29.11
N GLN A 195 -19.06 12.45 -29.14
CA GLN A 195 -19.15 13.36 -28.00
C GLN A 195 -19.81 12.67 -26.80
N GLU A 196 -20.91 11.97 -27.00
CA GLU A 196 -21.62 11.23 -25.96
C GLU A 196 -20.72 10.17 -25.30
N VAL A 197 -20.00 9.37 -26.10
CA VAL A 197 -19.07 8.36 -25.63
C VAL A 197 -17.87 9.02 -24.91
N SER A 198 -17.35 10.13 -25.42
CA SER A 198 -16.26 10.87 -24.81
C SER A 198 -16.61 11.43 -23.43
N ASP A 199 -17.85 11.88 -23.25
CA ASP A 199 -18.33 12.44 -21.97
C ASP A 199 -18.52 11.33 -20.90
N ILE A 200 -18.78 10.09 -21.30
CA ILE A 200 -18.86 8.92 -20.39
C ILE A 200 -17.46 8.49 -19.93
N LEU A 201 -16.45 8.64 -20.79
CA LEU A 201 -15.11 8.18 -20.50
C LEU A 201 -14.38 9.10 -19.51
N PRO A 202 -14.01 8.60 -18.31
CA PRO A 202 -13.21 9.37 -17.35
C PRO A 202 -11.73 9.41 -17.78
N VAL A 203 -11.45 10.08 -18.88
CA VAL A 203 -10.11 10.15 -19.49
C VAL A 203 -9.20 11.18 -18.82
N LEU A 204 -7.88 10.99 -18.96
CA LEU A 204 -6.87 11.89 -18.40
C LEU A 204 -6.94 13.30 -19.02
N LYS A 205 -7.30 13.43 -20.29
CA LYS A 205 -7.45 14.72 -20.99
C LYS A 205 -8.55 14.66 -22.04
N SER A 206 -8.33 13.95 -23.15
CA SER A 206 -9.28 13.70 -24.22
C SER A 206 -8.92 12.40 -24.94
N PRO A 207 -9.89 11.68 -25.52
CA PRO A 207 -9.58 10.51 -26.33
C PRO A 207 -8.89 10.89 -27.64
N THR A 208 -8.14 9.95 -28.19
CA THR A 208 -7.64 10.04 -29.57
C THR A 208 -8.69 9.44 -30.48
N ILE A 209 -9.01 10.14 -31.58
CA ILE A 209 -10.03 9.72 -32.55
C ILE A 209 -9.32 9.46 -33.87
N VAL A 210 -9.52 8.27 -34.45
CA VAL A 210 -8.96 7.85 -35.72
C VAL A 210 -10.12 7.41 -36.63
N PRO A 211 -10.34 8.07 -37.80
CA PRO A 211 -11.35 7.66 -38.75
C PRO A 211 -11.14 6.21 -39.21
N LEU A 212 -12.22 5.43 -39.32
CA LEU A 212 -12.21 4.11 -39.93
C LEU A 212 -12.36 4.19 -41.45
N VAL A 213 -12.03 3.12 -42.15
CA VAL A 213 -12.30 2.97 -43.59
C VAL A 213 -13.81 2.98 -43.86
N GLU A 214 -14.59 2.48 -42.92
CA GLU A 214 -16.06 2.54 -42.97
C GLU A 214 -16.51 3.98 -42.68
N GLU A 215 -17.20 4.57 -43.66
CA GLU A 215 -17.73 5.92 -43.52
C GLU A 215 -18.72 6.07 -42.36
N GLY A 216 -18.60 7.15 -41.62
CA GLY A 216 -19.46 7.44 -40.46
C GLY A 216 -18.97 6.79 -39.14
N TRP A 217 -17.83 6.12 -39.15
CA TRP A 217 -17.26 5.46 -37.97
C TRP A 217 -15.83 5.93 -37.68
N SER A 218 -15.50 5.98 -36.39
CA SER A 218 -14.14 6.24 -35.91
C SER A 218 -13.74 5.29 -34.80
N SER A 219 -12.47 5.01 -34.72
CA SER A 219 -11.88 4.33 -33.55
C SER A 219 -11.50 5.35 -32.51
N LEU A 220 -11.99 5.18 -31.30
CA LEU A 220 -11.70 6.03 -30.14
C LEU A 220 -10.74 5.29 -29.21
N HIS A 221 -9.64 5.93 -28.88
CA HIS A 221 -8.56 5.39 -28.07
C HIS A 221 -8.35 6.23 -26.82
N SER A 222 -8.17 5.58 -25.66
CA SER A 222 -7.91 6.30 -24.42
C SER A 222 -7.19 5.45 -23.39
N VAL A 223 -6.69 6.11 -22.34
CA VAL A 223 -6.15 5.48 -21.13
C VAL A 223 -7.14 5.72 -20.00
N ILE A 224 -7.51 4.67 -19.30
CA ILE A 224 -8.50 4.68 -18.22
C ILE A 224 -8.00 3.84 -17.04
N GLU A 225 -8.37 4.20 -15.82
CA GLU A 225 -8.18 3.32 -14.67
C GLU A 225 -9.04 2.05 -14.82
N GLU A 226 -8.42 0.87 -14.63
CA GLU A 226 -9.08 -0.43 -14.84
C GLU A 226 -10.39 -0.55 -14.06
N LYS A 227 -10.41 -0.08 -12.82
CA LYS A 227 -11.63 -0.10 -12.00
C LYS A 227 -12.77 0.71 -12.62
N ARG A 228 -12.46 1.91 -13.11
CA ARG A 228 -13.44 2.81 -13.74
C ARG A 228 -13.96 2.28 -15.07
N PHE A 229 -13.15 1.52 -15.81
CA PHE A 229 -13.60 0.88 -17.04
C PHE A 229 -14.82 -0.02 -16.80
N TRP A 230 -14.75 -0.88 -15.78
CA TRP A 230 -15.85 -1.78 -15.46
C TRP A 230 -17.12 -1.07 -14.96
N GLU A 231 -16.99 0.12 -14.40
CA GLU A 231 -18.11 0.96 -13.98
C GLU A 231 -18.85 1.60 -15.15
N VAL A 232 -18.18 1.86 -16.29
CA VAL A 232 -18.73 2.60 -17.43
C VAL A 232 -18.98 1.79 -18.68
N ILE A 233 -18.51 0.53 -18.75
CA ILE A 233 -18.58 -0.28 -19.99
C ILE A 233 -20.00 -0.46 -20.52
N ASP A 234 -20.98 -0.63 -19.64
CA ASP A 234 -22.39 -0.81 -20.07
C ASP A 234 -22.98 0.50 -20.61
N GLN A 235 -22.54 1.64 -20.08
CA GLN A 235 -22.96 2.95 -20.58
C GLN A 235 -22.33 3.22 -21.96
N LEU A 236 -21.07 2.87 -22.16
CA LEU A 236 -20.38 3.00 -23.46
C LEU A 236 -21.08 2.17 -24.54
N LYS A 237 -21.45 0.92 -24.24
CA LYS A 237 -22.22 0.07 -25.17
C LYS A 237 -23.58 0.66 -25.51
N LYS A 238 -24.30 1.19 -24.52
CA LYS A 238 -25.60 1.85 -24.73
C LYS A 238 -25.50 3.11 -25.56
N ALA A 239 -24.39 3.85 -25.43
CA ALA A 239 -24.07 5.03 -26.23
C ALA A 239 -23.65 4.67 -27.66
N GLY A 240 -23.55 3.41 -28.04
CA GLY A 240 -23.24 2.96 -29.39
C GLY A 240 -21.78 2.56 -29.62
N ALA A 241 -20.96 2.41 -28.56
CA ALA A 241 -19.60 1.91 -28.71
C ALA A 241 -19.59 0.41 -28.97
N GLU A 242 -18.82 -0.01 -29.99
CA GLU A 242 -18.67 -1.41 -30.43
C GLU A 242 -17.19 -1.80 -30.44
N GLY A 243 -16.90 -3.13 -30.50
CA GLY A 243 -15.54 -3.65 -30.62
C GLY A 243 -14.62 -3.19 -29.48
N ILE A 244 -15.16 -3.06 -28.26
CA ILE A 244 -14.41 -2.53 -27.12
C ILE A 244 -13.31 -3.51 -26.72
N LEU A 245 -12.06 -3.07 -26.79
CA LEU A 245 -10.87 -3.79 -26.35
C LEU A 245 -10.21 -3.06 -25.17
N ILE A 246 -9.68 -3.84 -24.23
CA ILE A 246 -8.89 -3.39 -23.10
C ILE A 246 -7.54 -4.12 -23.09
N ILE A 247 -6.44 -3.36 -23.00
CA ILE A 247 -5.06 -3.87 -23.09
C ILE A 247 -4.28 -3.48 -21.83
#